data_2418193c80ffc3d7995437c03afb41c5
#
_entry.id   2418193c80ffc3d7995437c03afb41c5
#
_cell.length_a   1.000
_cell.length_b   1.000
_cell.length_c   1.000
_cell.angle_alpha   90.00
_cell.angle_beta   90.00
_cell.angle_gamma   90.00
#
_symmetry.space_group_name_H-M   'P 1'
#
loop_
_entity.id
_entity.type
_entity.pdbx_description
1 polymer ?
#
loop_
_entity_poly.entity_id
_entity_poly.type
_entity_poly.pdbx_seq_one_letter_code
_entity_poly.pdbx_strand_id
1 'polypeptide(L)'
;MITPYVDDRSTRQIPAVPSTYDGAMTTAVEPPTGPAELLVRDAELLVVDGEREIPGGWLAVSGGRVTGVGAAGSEPEARTTLSAAGRLVTPGLINTHHHIYQNLTRSYAPAVNGSLFDWLTTLYPLWARLDEEAAYVSAYVGMAELLMGGCTTSSDHLYVHPRPHLVDAEIRAARDIGFRFHATRGSMTRSVEDGGLPPRSVTQTEDEVLADSERLIRAHHDPSPGALVRVALAPCSPFSVTKSLMTATAELAERHDVRLHTHLAEDHDEDTYCLETYGCRPVEYFEATGWMSDRSWVAHCIYPTGDELRRLAAAGVGVAHCPSSNMLIGGGTARVKEMRELGLPVGIGCDGSASTDHASLWLETRTALLLGRYRGGPGAMTARDALDIATRGSARCLGRDDELGHLRPGACADLVVWDQHEVALAGAFSDLVEAWLRCGPARAWTTVVGGRVLVDRGEPRLSALADALRVHGGIARRMQRDA
;
A
#
# COMPACT_ATOMS: atom_id res chain seq x y z
N MET A 1 21.77 -48.15 -5.44
CA MET A 1 20.93 -48.50 -6.61
C MET A 1 19.94 -47.36 -6.76
N ILE A 2 20.15 -46.49 -7.75
CA ILE A 2 19.29 -45.36 -8.04
C ILE A 2 18.43 -45.77 -9.23
N THR A 3 17.14 -45.89 -9.01
CA THR A 3 16.14 -46.16 -10.07
C THR A 3 15.86 -44.88 -10.85
N PRO A 4 15.81 -44.90 -12.19
CA PRO A 4 15.51 -43.73 -12.98
C PRO A 4 14.01 -43.37 -12.94
N TYR A 5 13.74 -42.09 -12.78
CA TYR A 5 12.41 -41.49 -12.85
C TYR A 5 11.95 -41.39 -14.30
N VAL A 6 10.81 -41.99 -14.62
CA VAL A 6 10.19 -41.91 -15.96
C VAL A 6 9.31 -40.68 -16.02
N ASP A 7 9.60 -39.80 -16.99
CA ASP A 7 8.86 -38.58 -17.33
C ASP A 7 7.61 -38.93 -18.18
N ASP A 8 6.44 -38.87 -17.59
CA ASP A 8 5.16 -39.03 -18.31
C ASP A 8 4.55 -37.64 -18.55
N ARG A 9 4.90 -37.03 -19.71
CA ARG A 9 4.29 -35.79 -20.18
C ARG A 9 3.02 -36.08 -20.96
N SER A 10 1.89 -36.25 -20.28
CA SER A 10 0.58 -36.12 -20.91
C SER A 10 0.14 -34.64 -20.84
N THR A 11 0.18 -33.98 -21.98
CA THR A 11 -0.33 -32.60 -22.22
C THR A 11 -1.81 -32.52 -21.96
N ARG A 12 -2.23 -32.02 -20.79
CA ARG A 12 -3.59 -31.55 -20.59
C ARG A 12 -3.67 -30.08 -20.99
N GLN A 13 -4.33 -29.80 -22.11
CA GLN A 13 -4.77 -28.45 -22.47
C GLN A 13 -5.78 -27.97 -21.41
N ILE A 14 -5.46 -26.87 -20.73
CA ILE A 14 -6.39 -26.16 -19.85
C ILE A 14 -7.28 -25.30 -20.76
N PRO A 15 -8.62 -25.42 -20.69
CA PRO A 15 -9.50 -24.57 -21.50
C PRO A 15 -9.42 -23.13 -21.02
N ALA A 16 -9.31 -22.19 -21.96
CA ALA A 16 -9.36 -20.76 -21.71
C ALA A 16 -10.73 -20.38 -21.11
N VAL A 17 -10.71 -19.69 -19.98
CA VAL A 17 -11.90 -19.06 -19.38
C VAL A 17 -12.28 -17.87 -20.27
N PRO A 18 -13.55 -17.75 -20.74
CA PRO A 18 -13.95 -16.59 -21.54
C PRO A 18 -13.95 -15.32 -20.68
N SER A 19 -13.22 -14.30 -21.12
CA SER A 19 -13.27 -12.95 -20.59
C SER A 19 -14.60 -12.31 -20.98
N THR A 20 -15.54 -12.26 -20.03
CA THR A 20 -16.72 -11.40 -20.14
C THR A 20 -16.47 -10.12 -19.35
N TYR A 21 -15.73 -9.20 -19.94
CA TYR A 21 -15.77 -7.79 -19.57
C TYR A 21 -16.17 -7.01 -20.79
N ASP A 22 -17.47 -6.76 -20.88
CA ASP A 22 -18.06 -5.85 -21.87
C ASP A 22 -17.80 -4.42 -21.39
N GLY A 23 -17.19 -3.62 -22.28
CA GLY A 23 -16.61 -2.33 -21.97
C GLY A 23 -17.60 -1.32 -21.41
N ALA A 24 -17.37 -0.87 -20.19
CA ALA A 24 -17.82 0.45 -19.78
C ALA A 24 -17.02 1.50 -20.57
N MET A 25 -17.73 2.39 -21.27
CA MET A 25 -17.18 3.49 -22.06
C MET A 25 -16.21 4.31 -21.22
N THR A 26 -14.91 4.12 -21.45
CA THR A 26 -13.94 5.15 -21.13
C THR A 26 -14.28 6.36 -21.98
N THR A 27 -14.71 7.46 -21.35
CA THR A 27 -14.78 8.76 -22.01
C THR A 27 -13.40 9.01 -22.61
N ALA A 28 -13.33 9.00 -23.94
CA ALA A 28 -12.10 9.27 -24.67
C ALA A 28 -11.65 10.67 -24.24
N VAL A 29 -10.54 10.74 -23.51
CA VAL A 29 -9.86 12.01 -23.25
C VAL A 29 -9.36 12.46 -24.64
N GLU A 30 -9.92 13.53 -25.18
CA GLU A 30 -9.42 14.09 -26.43
C GLU A 30 -7.91 14.35 -26.26
N PRO A 31 -7.08 13.91 -27.22
CA PRO A 31 -5.64 14.17 -27.12
C PRO A 31 -5.45 15.69 -27.06
N PRO A 32 -4.58 16.20 -26.18
CA PRO A 32 -4.33 17.62 -26.04
C PRO A 32 -3.90 18.20 -27.40
N THR A 33 -4.47 19.33 -27.80
CA THR A 33 -4.23 20.01 -29.08
C THR A 33 -2.87 20.72 -29.17
N GLY A 34 -1.86 20.29 -28.39
CA GLY A 34 -0.53 20.88 -28.31
C GLY A 34 0.52 19.89 -27.83
N PRO A 35 1.80 20.33 -27.71
CA PRO A 35 2.87 19.48 -27.23
C PRO A 35 2.59 18.98 -25.80
N ALA A 36 2.93 17.72 -25.52
CA ALA A 36 2.82 17.14 -24.18
C ALA A 36 3.63 17.97 -23.14
N GLU A 37 3.18 18.00 -21.89
CA GLU A 37 3.91 18.70 -20.83
C GLU A 37 5.21 17.96 -20.46
N LEU A 38 5.13 16.61 -20.41
CA LEU A 38 6.26 15.71 -20.15
C LEU A 38 6.20 14.53 -21.12
N LEU A 39 7.34 14.20 -21.71
CA LEU A 39 7.56 12.98 -22.47
C LEU A 39 8.65 12.15 -21.77
N VAL A 40 8.32 10.94 -21.33
CA VAL A 40 9.29 9.92 -20.96
C VAL A 40 9.54 9.08 -22.20
N ARG A 41 10.79 8.95 -22.63
CA ARG A 41 11.14 8.23 -23.86
C ARG A 41 12.38 7.36 -23.72
N ASP A 42 12.64 6.56 -24.72
CA ASP A 42 13.78 5.66 -24.83
C ASP A 42 13.81 4.61 -23.68
N ALA A 43 12.66 4.25 -23.10
CA ALA A 43 12.62 3.24 -22.06
C ALA A 43 13.12 1.91 -22.63
N GLU A 44 14.09 1.27 -21.96
CA GLU A 44 14.52 -0.08 -22.36
C GLU A 44 13.32 -1.02 -22.36
N LEU A 45 12.46 -0.88 -21.33
CA LEU A 45 11.15 -1.50 -21.28
C LEU A 45 10.16 -0.56 -20.57
N LEU A 46 9.03 -0.27 -21.21
CA LEU A 46 7.88 0.40 -20.59
C LEU A 46 6.81 -0.63 -20.26
N VAL A 47 6.56 -0.86 -18.97
CA VAL A 47 5.44 -1.66 -18.48
C VAL A 47 4.22 -0.74 -18.38
N VAL A 48 3.24 -0.93 -19.26
CA VAL A 48 2.00 -0.14 -19.26
C VAL A 48 1.03 -0.67 -18.22
N ASP A 49 0.89 -2.00 -18.17
CA ASP A 49 0.05 -2.74 -17.24
C ASP A 49 0.46 -4.22 -17.19
N GLY A 50 -0.35 -5.09 -16.57
CA GLY A 50 -0.06 -6.53 -16.48
C GLY A 50 -0.08 -7.29 -17.81
N GLU A 51 -0.53 -6.66 -18.91
CA GLU A 51 -0.74 -7.31 -20.21
C GLU A 51 0.13 -6.70 -21.32
N ARG A 52 0.52 -5.43 -21.16
CA ARG A 52 1.20 -4.65 -22.20
C ARG A 52 2.55 -4.12 -21.74
N GLU A 53 3.59 -4.57 -22.41
CA GLU A 53 4.98 -4.10 -22.26
C GLU A 53 5.48 -3.58 -23.62
N ILE A 54 6.23 -2.48 -23.66
CA ILE A 54 6.70 -1.83 -24.88
C ILE A 54 8.24 -1.64 -24.79
N PRO A 55 9.04 -2.48 -25.46
CA PRO A 55 10.46 -2.25 -25.61
C PRO A 55 10.72 -0.96 -26.40
N GLY A 56 11.71 -0.16 -25.99
CA GLY A 56 11.98 1.14 -26.60
C GLY A 56 10.82 2.14 -26.46
N GLY A 57 9.95 1.93 -25.45
CA GLY A 57 8.69 2.65 -25.33
C GLY A 57 8.82 4.10 -24.89
N TRP A 58 7.75 4.86 -25.16
CA TRP A 58 7.56 6.23 -24.68
C TRP A 58 6.19 6.39 -24.02
N LEU A 59 6.09 7.41 -23.16
CA LEU A 59 4.87 7.82 -22.47
C LEU A 59 4.77 9.34 -22.44
N ALA A 60 3.63 9.89 -22.86
CA ALA A 60 3.33 11.30 -22.85
C ALA A 60 2.33 11.67 -21.76
N VAL A 61 2.55 12.84 -21.13
CA VAL A 61 1.77 13.35 -20.01
C VAL A 61 1.30 14.78 -20.27
N SER A 62 0.05 15.07 -19.95
CA SER A 62 -0.48 16.43 -19.85
C SER A 62 -1.59 16.46 -18.80
N GLY A 63 -1.69 17.58 -18.06
CA GLY A 63 -2.69 17.75 -17.00
C GLY A 63 -2.60 16.69 -15.90
N GLY A 64 -1.40 16.19 -15.62
CA GLY A 64 -1.18 15.14 -14.62
C GLY A 64 -1.67 13.75 -15.02
N ARG A 65 -2.05 13.54 -16.29
CA ARG A 65 -2.54 12.26 -16.82
C ARG A 65 -1.70 11.77 -17.99
N VAL A 66 -1.65 10.45 -18.15
CA VAL A 66 -1.09 9.82 -19.33
C VAL A 66 -1.99 10.14 -20.52
N THR A 67 -1.44 10.73 -21.58
CA THR A 67 -2.15 11.09 -22.81
C THR A 67 -1.84 10.15 -23.97
N GLY A 68 -0.73 9.39 -23.88
CA GLY A 68 -0.36 8.42 -24.89
C GLY A 68 0.82 7.56 -24.46
N VAL A 69 0.89 6.38 -25.04
CA VAL A 69 2.03 5.44 -24.91
C VAL A 69 2.28 4.79 -26.29
N GLY A 70 3.54 4.59 -26.66
CA GLY A 70 3.86 3.99 -27.94
C GLY A 70 5.30 3.48 -28.03
N ALA A 71 5.62 2.87 -29.16
CA ALA A 71 6.97 2.44 -29.49
C ALA A 71 7.80 3.61 -30.07
N ALA A 72 9.12 3.46 -30.04
CA ALA A 72 10.05 4.45 -30.59
C ALA A 72 9.71 4.86 -32.04
N GLY A 73 9.92 6.14 -32.35
CA GLY A 73 9.68 6.72 -33.68
C GLY A 73 8.27 7.28 -33.89
N SER A 74 7.39 7.24 -32.87
CA SER A 74 6.05 7.81 -32.89
C SER A 74 5.78 8.79 -31.74
N GLU A 75 6.85 9.34 -31.15
CA GLU A 75 6.80 10.25 -30.00
C GLU A 75 6.12 11.58 -30.39
N PRO A 76 5.21 12.09 -29.55
CA PRO A 76 4.67 13.43 -29.74
C PRO A 76 5.71 14.51 -29.36
N GLU A 77 5.49 15.72 -29.84
CA GLU A 77 6.22 16.89 -29.32
C GLU A 77 5.93 17.07 -27.83
N ALA A 78 6.92 17.55 -27.07
CA ALA A 78 6.79 17.80 -25.64
C ALA A 78 7.59 19.03 -25.19
N ARG A 79 7.10 19.67 -24.12
CA ARG A 79 7.77 20.82 -23.48
C ARG A 79 8.98 20.36 -22.67
N THR A 80 8.86 19.21 -22.01
CA THR A 80 9.94 18.61 -21.21
C THR A 80 10.10 17.16 -21.59
N THR A 81 11.35 16.71 -21.72
CA THR A 81 11.67 15.32 -22.03
C THR A 81 12.53 14.72 -20.92
N LEU A 82 12.17 13.51 -20.51
CA LEU A 82 12.91 12.67 -19.58
C LEU A 82 13.37 11.42 -20.34
N SER A 83 14.69 11.23 -20.45
CA SER A 83 15.25 10.02 -21.07
C SER A 83 15.25 8.88 -20.05
N ALA A 84 14.68 7.75 -20.43
CA ALA A 84 14.71 6.49 -19.71
C ALA A 84 15.62 5.45 -20.42
N ALA A 85 16.59 5.92 -21.20
CA ALA A 85 17.51 5.04 -21.92
C ALA A 85 18.23 4.09 -20.96
N GLY A 86 18.21 2.78 -21.29
CA GLY A 86 18.73 1.72 -20.45
C GLY A 86 18.00 1.50 -19.12
N ARG A 87 16.74 1.92 -19.00
CA ARG A 87 15.95 1.87 -17.77
C ARG A 87 14.61 1.20 -17.97
N LEU A 88 14.14 0.57 -16.90
CA LEU A 88 12.78 0.05 -16.79
C LEU A 88 11.85 1.17 -16.33
N VAL A 89 10.69 1.31 -16.99
CA VAL A 89 9.61 2.21 -16.57
C VAL A 89 8.40 1.38 -16.16
N THR A 90 7.88 1.62 -14.95
CA THR A 90 6.71 0.94 -14.42
C THR A 90 5.65 1.94 -13.97
N PRO A 91 4.38 1.54 -13.78
CA PRO A 91 3.46 2.27 -12.95
C PRO A 91 4.07 2.51 -11.56
N GLY A 92 3.68 3.60 -10.91
CA GLY A 92 4.05 3.85 -9.53
C GLY A 92 3.54 2.76 -8.60
N LEU A 93 4.37 2.34 -7.64
CA LEU A 93 3.98 1.38 -6.62
C LEU A 93 2.96 2.02 -5.67
N ILE A 94 2.04 1.22 -5.15
CA ILE A 94 0.93 1.67 -4.31
C ILE A 94 0.95 0.90 -3.00
N ASN A 95 1.07 1.61 -1.89
CA ASN A 95 1.06 1.08 -0.54
C ASN A 95 -0.36 1.09 0.04
N THR A 96 -0.89 -0.06 0.40
CA THR A 96 -2.27 -0.21 0.88
C THR A 96 -2.40 -0.25 2.40
N HIS A 97 -1.29 -0.29 3.14
CA HIS A 97 -1.30 -0.31 4.60
C HIS A 97 0.02 0.21 5.16
N HIS A 98 -0.08 1.18 6.07
CA HIS A 98 1.07 1.75 6.76
C HIS A 98 0.65 2.35 8.11
N HIS A 99 1.63 2.52 9.01
CA HIS A 99 1.57 3.32 10.23
C HIS A 99 2.78 4.23 10.21
N ILE A 100 2.71 5.32 9.45
CA ILE A 100 3.88 6.16 9.12
C ILE A 100 4.53 6.74 10.39
N TYR A 101 3.71 7.17 11.37
CA TYR A 101 4.21 7.75 12.63
C TYR A 101 5.15 6.82 13.41
N GLN A 102 5.08 5.52 13.19
CA GLN A 102 5.94 4.53 13.84
C GLN A 102 7.41 4.63 13.43
N ASN A 103 7.73 5.38 12.38
CA ASN A 103 9.14 5.65 12.02
C ASN A 103 9.91 6.45 13.10
N LEU A 104 9.20 7.08 14.05
CA LEU A 104 9.77 7.68 15.25
C LEU A 104 10.30 6.67 16.28
N THR A 105 9.88 5.41 16.17
CA THR A 105 10.24 4.29 17.08
C THR A 105 10.82 3.09 16.32
N ARG A 106 11.36 3.32 15.13
CA ARG A 106 11.98 2.30 14.28
C ARG A 106 13.07 1.55 15.04
N SER A 107 13.09 0.22 14.95
CA SER A 107 14.07 -0.67 15.60
C SER A 107 14.24 -0.38 17.10
N TYR A 108 13.17 -0.06 17.82
CA TYR A 108 13.22 0.21 19.24
C TYR A 108 13.57 -1.07 20.01
N ALA A 109 14.79 -1.12 20.56
CA ALA A 109 15.40 -2.33 21.12
C ALA A 109 14.52 -3.10 22.14
N PRO A 110 13.76 -2.46 23.04
CA PRO A 110 12.88 -3.19 23.94
C PRO A 110 11.72 -3.93 23.27
N ALA A 111 11.33 -3.55 22.03
CA ALA A 111 10.18 -4.11 21.33
C ALA A 111 10.55 -5.14 20.26
N VAL A 112 11.79 -5.15 19.73
CA VAL A 112 12.16 -5.92 18.52
C VAL A 112 12.02 -7.45 18.63
N ASN A 113 11.90 -8.02 19.82
CA ASN A 113 11.74 -9.46 20.05
C ASN A 113 10.39 -9.83 20.70
N GLY A 114 9.45 -8.89 20.77
CA GLY A 114 8.13 -9.12 21.36
C GLY A 114 7.19 -9.85 20.39
N SER A 115 6.22 -10.62 20.94
CA SER A 115 5.01 -11.00 20.23
C SER A 115 4.20 -9.74 19.84
N LEU A 116 3.18 -9.87 19.01
CA LEU A 116 2.34 -8.72 18.62
C LEU A 116 1.83 -7.94 19.85
N PHE A 117 1.31 -8.63 20.86
CA PHE A 117 0.76 -7.97 22.05
C PHE A 117 1.84 -7.37 22.95
N ASP A 118 2.99 -8.04 23.11
CA ASP A 118 4.13 -7.50 23.86
C ASP A 118 4.71 -6.26 23.17
N TRP A 119 4.82 -6.32 21.83
CA TRP A 119 5.28 -5.22 20.99
C TRP A 119 4.35 -4.00 21.11
N LEU A 120 3.04 -4.18 21.00
CA LEU A 120 2.03 -3.12 21.14
C LEU A 120 2.10 -2.48 22.53
N THR A 121 2.07 -3.29 23.61
CA THR A 121 2.07 -2.77 24.98
C THR A 121 3.37 -2.03 25.33
N THR A 122 4.49 -2.42 24.71
CA THR A 122 5.79 -1.73 24.85
C THR A 122 5.77 -0.36 24.15
N LEU A 123 5.13 -0.25 22.98
CA LEU A 123 5.19 0.95 22.14
C LEU A 123 4.07 1.98 22.39
N TYR A 124 2.89 1.56 22.86
CA TYR A 124 1.79 2.48 23.16
C TYR A 124 2.17 3.65 24.07
N PRO A 125 2.95 3.46 25.16
CA PRO A 125 3.41 4.58 26.01
C PRO A 125 4.27 5.61 25.28
N LEU A 126 5.03 5.18 24.27
CA LEU A 126 5.82 6.07 23.41
C LEU A 126 4.90 6.86 22.47
N TRP A 127 3.99 6.15 21.79
CA TRP A 127 3.06 6.76 20.84
C TRP A 127 2.02 7.67 21.50
N ALA A 128 1.75 7.50 22.82
CA ALA A 128 0.95 8.43 23.60
C ALA A 128 1.56 9.85 23.70
N ARG A 129 2.79 10.04 23.24
CA ARG A 129 3.50 11.33 23.18
C ARG A 129 3.42 12.01 21.83
N LEU A 130 2.67 11.43 20.87
CA LEU A 130 2.44 12.05 19.56
C LEU A 130 1.72 13.39 19.73
N ASP A 131 2.21 14.39 19.00
CA ASP A 131 1.57 15.67 18.78
C ASP A 131 1.53 16.00 17.28
N GLU A 132 0.97 17.14 16.94
CA GLU A 132 0.79 17.55 15.55
C GLU A 132 2.14 17.73 14.82
N GLU A 133 3.20 18.22 15.49
CA GLU A 133 4.53 18.36 14.90
C GLU A 133 5.12 16.97 14.60
N ALA A 134 5.02 16.03 15.54
CA ALA A 134 5.50 14.68 15.38
C ALA A 134 4.77 13.95 14.24
N ALA A 135 3.44 14.08 14.15
CA ALA A 135 2.64 13.50 13.07
C ALA A 135 3.03 14.10 11.69
N TYR A 136 3.15 15.41 11.59
CA TYR A 136 3.56 16.08 10.35
C TYR A 136 4.95 15.63 9.89
N VAL A 137 5.93 15.67 10.79
CA VAL A 137 7.33 15.40 10.44
C VAL A 137 7.53 13.91 10.12
N SER A 138 6.92 13.01 10.88
CA SER A 138 6.97 11.57 10.60
C SER A 138 6.34 11.25 9.24
N ALA A 139 5.19 11.86 8.92
CA ALA A 139 4.54 11.70 7.62
C ALA A 139 5.42 12.24 6.48
N TYR A 140 6.03 13.43 6.64
CA TYR A 140 6.91 14.01 5.64
C TYR A 140 8.13 13.11 5.34
N VAL A 141 8.79 12.60 6.39
CA VAL A 141 9.96 11.72 6.26
C VAL A 141 9.57 10.34 5.69
N GLY A 142 8.46 9.75 6.16
CA GLY A 142 7.98 8.46 5.67
C GLY A 142 7.56 8.52 4.20
N MET A 143 6.85 9.57 3.78
CA MET A 143 6.47 9.76 2.38
C MET A 143 7.70 10.01 1.48
N ALA A 144 8.74 10.69 1.98
CA ALA A 144 10.00 10.83 1.26
C ALA A 144 10.68 9.47 1.04
N GLU A 145 10.72 8.60 2.05
CA GLU A 145 11.24 7.24 1.94
C GLU A 145 10.42 6.39 0.95
N LEU A 146 9.09 6.46 1.04
CA LEU A 146 8.19 5.80 0.10
C LEU A 146 8.47 6.22 -1.35
N LEU A 147 8.61 7.53 -1.63
CA LEU A 147 8.94 8.05 -2.96
C LEU A 147 10.27 7.52 -3.50
N MET A 148 11.31 7.45 -2.66
CA MET A 148 12.61 6.89 -3.02
C MET A 148 12.55 5.39 -3.27
N GLY A 149 11.59 4.69 -2.66
CA GLY A 149 11.24 3.30 -2.92
C GLY A 149 10.30 3.07 -4.10
N GLY A 150 9.97 4.13 -4.88
CA GLY A 150 9.10 4.04 -6.06
C GLY A 150 7.60 4.03 -5.74
N CYS A 151 7.20 4.32 -4.51
CA CYS A 151 5.80 4.45 -4.13
C CYS A 151 5.27 5.84 -4.52
N THR A 152 4.15 5.89 -5.22
CA THR A 152 3.49 7.13 -5.65
C THR A 152 2.18 7.41 -4.93
N THR A 153 1.59 6.37 -4.35
CA THR A 153 0.35 6.45 -3.58
C THR A 153 0.47 5.59 -2.32
N SER A 154 0.12 6.14 -1.18
CA SER A 154 0.06 5.37 0.07
C SER A 154 -1.25 5.59 0.81
N SER A 155 -1.80 4.52 1.38
CA SER A 155 -2.66 4.68 2.54
C SER A 155 -1.81 4.78 3.80
N ASP A 156 -2.39 5.34 4.86
CA ASP A 156 -1.83 5.30 6.21
C ASP A 156 -2.93 5.02 7.20
N HIS A 157 -2.62 4.32 8.28
CA HIS A 157 -3.54 3.96 9.35
C HIS A 157 -3.05 4.54 10.68
N LEU A 158 -3.27 5.83 10.87
CA LEU A 158 -3.00 6.49 12.16
C LEU A 158 -4.16 6.18 13.11
N TYR A 159 -3.96 5.27 14.07
CA TYR A 159 -4.98 4.81 15.02
C TYR A 159 -4.78 5.30 16.45
N VAL A 160 -3.65 5.93 16.74
CA VAL A 160 -3.30 6.47 18.07
C VAL A 160 -3.61 7.97 18.11
N HIS A 161 -4.55 8.38 18.95
CA HIS A 161 -4.99 9.77 19.02
C HIS A 161 -4.89 10.38 20.43
N PRO A 162 -3.65 10.58 20.96
CA PRO A 162 -3.48 11.29 22.24
C PRO A 162 -3.77 12.78 22.14
N ARG A 163 -3.84 13.32 20.92
CA ARG A 163 -4.15 14.72 20.59
C ARG A 163 -5.06 14.78 19.37
N PRO A 164 -5.86 15.84 19.20
CA PRO A 164 -6.67 16.05 18.00
C PRO A 164 -5.79 16.40 16.78
N HIS A 165 -6.37 16.31 15.58
CA HIS A 165 -5.79 16.78 14.31
C HIS A 165 -4.50 16.13 13.82
N LEU A 166 -4.16 14.92 14.29
CA LEU A 166 -2.95 14.23 13.84
C LEU A 166 -3.06 13.79 12.37
N VAL A 167 -4.21 13.31 11.93
CA VAL A 167 -4.45 12.96 10.50
C VAL A 167 -4.43 14.20 9.60
N ASP A 168 -4.91 15.35 10.10
CA ASP A 168 -4.80 16.61 9.37
C ASP A 168 -3.33 17.00 9.11
N ALA A 169 -2.45 16.72 10.08
CA ALA A 169 -1.01 16.98 9.95
C ALA A 169 -0.36 16.07 8.88
N GLU A 170 -0.73 14.80 8.80
CA GLU A 170 -0.28 13.89 7.75
C GLU A 170 -0.78 14.32 6.36
N ILE A 171 -2.05 14.70 6.25
CA ILE A 171 -2.63 15.21 5.01
C ILE A 171 -1.91 16.50 4.56
N ARG A 172 -1.55 17.38 5.50
CA ARG A 172 -0.76 18.57 5.19
C ARG A 172 0.62 18.20 4.63
N ALA A 173 1.33 17.26 5.25
CA ALA A 173 2.61 16.77 4.75
C ALA A 173 2.49 16.19 3.33
N ALA A 174 1.46 15.41 3.05
CA ALA A 174 1.20 14.87 1.72
C ALA A 174 0.96 15.96 0.67
N ARG A 175 0.21 17.01 1.01
CA ARG A 175 -0.03 18.17 0.13
C ARG A 175 1.23 18.99 -0.12
N ASP A 176 2.04 19.22 0.90
CA ASP A 176 3.29 19.98 0.80
C ASP A 176 4.31 19.26 -0.09
N ILE A 177 4.37 17.94 -0.04
CA ILE A 177 5.18 17.10 -0.93
C ILE A 177 4.56 17.03 -2.34
N GLY A 178 3.24 16.95 -2.44
CA GLY A 178 2.50 16.58 -3.63
C GLY A 178 2.43 15.06 -3.82
N PHE A 179 2.40 14.32 -2.70
CA PHE A 179 2.29 12.87 -2.64
C PHE A 179 0.81 12.46 -2.64
N ARG A 180 0.45 11.39 -3.36
CA ARG A 180 -0.93 10.90 -3.38
C ARG A 180 -1.20 10.08 -2.13
N PHE A 181 -2.21 10.51 -1.35
CA PHE A 181 -2.43 10.01 -0.01
C PHE A 181 -3.89 9.58 0.22
N HIS A 182 -4.08 8.34 0.65
CA HIS A 182 -5.35 7.81 1.10
C HIS A 182 -5.33 7.73 2.63
N ALA A 183 -5.60 8.85 3.29
CA ALA A 183 -5.59 8.96 4.74
C ALA A 183 -6.70 8.08 5.33
N THR A 184 -6.37 7.16 6.24
CA THR A 184 -7.40 6.43 6.98
C THR A 184 -7.50 6.96 8.40
N ARG A 185 -8.73 7.35 8.81
CA ARG A 185 -9.02 7.78 10.17
C ARG A 185 -9.08 6.54 11.07
N GLY A 186 -7.90 6.15 11.58
CA GLY A 186 -7.77 5.06 12.54
C GLY A 186 -8.37 5.41 13.89
N SER A 187 -8.75 4.41 14.70
CA SER A 187 -9.31 4.64 16.02
C SER A 187 -9.20 3.45 16.94
N MET A 188 -9.13 3.71 18.25
CA MET A 188 -9.23 2.73 19.32
C MET A 188 -10.19 3.27 20.39
N THR A 189 -11.11 2.44 20.87
CA THR A 189 -12.11 2.82 21.88
C THR A 189 -12.09 1.92 23.12
N ARG A 190 -11.37 0.79 23.05
CA ARG A 190 -11.25 -0.15 24.18
C ARG A 190 -9.85 -0.04 24.77
N SER A 191 -9.78 0.50 25.97
CA SER A 191 -8.55 0.54 26.75
C SER A 191 -8.33 -0.76 27.55
N VAL A 192 -7.17 -0.88 28.19
CA VAL A 192 -6.87 -2.01 29.07
C VAL A 192 -7.89 -2.14 30.20
N GLU A 193 -8.44 -1.04 30.69
CA GLU A 193 -9.50 -1.02 31.71
C GLU A 193 -10.84 -1.55 31.17
N ASP A 194 -11.02 -1.52 29.86
CA ASP A 194 -12.22 -2.00 29.17
C ASP A 194 -12.04 -3.38 28.54
N GLY A 195 -10.93 -4.07 28.85
CA GLY A 195 -10.57 -5.39 28.32
C GLY A 195 -9.95 -5.35 26.91
N GLY A 196 -9.42 -4.19 26.49
CA GLY A 196 -8.55 -4.03 25.32
C GLY A 196 -7.07 -4.05 25.71
N LEU A 197 -6.17 -3.66 24.77
CA LEU A 197 -4.74 -3.59 25.00
C LEU A 197 -4.20 -2.17 25.21
N PRO A 198 -4.70 -1.12 24.51
CA PRO A 198 -4.11 0.20 24.58
C PRO A 198 -4.38 0.88 25.94
N PRO A 199 -3.46 1.76 26.42
CA PRO A 199 -3.75 2.59 27.57
C PRO A 199 -4.85 3.62 27.27
N ARG A 200 -5.59 4.06 28.28
CA ARG A 200 -6.65 5.08 28.15
C ARG A 200 -6.20 6.36 27.44
N SER A 201 -4.94 6.73 27.58
CA SER A 201 -4.38 7.95 27.01
C SER A 201 -4.33 7.99 25.49
N VAL A 202 -4.54 6.85 24.80
CA VAL A 202 -4.54 6.76 23.33
C VAL A 202 -5.87 6.27 22.76
N THR A 203 -6.86 6.05 23.61
CA THR A 203 -8.23 5.69 23.21
C THR A 203 -9.14 6.93 23.20
N GLN A 204 -10.21 6.86 22.45
CA GLN A 204 -11.24 7.90 22.33
C GLN A 204 -12.62 7.31 22.61
N THR A 205 -13.61 8.16 22.88
CA THR A 205 -15.01 7.75 22.90
C THR A 205 -15.54 7.50 21.48
N GLU A 206 -16.58 6.72 21.33
CA GLU A 206 -17.22 6.48 20.03
C GLU A 206 -17.71 7.79 19.39
N ASP A 207 -18.31 8.68 20.19
CA ASP A 207 -18.79 9.98 19.73
C ASP A 207 -17.65 10.86 19.18
N GLU A 208 -16.51 10.90 19.86
CA GLU A 208 -15.31 11.62 19.39
C GLU A 208 -14.80 11.05 18.07
N VAL A 209 -14.73 9.73 17.96
CA VAL A 209 -14.26 9.05 16.73
C VAL A 209 -15.21 9.35 15.56
N LEU A 210 -16.53 9.19 15.75
CA LEU A 210 -17.51 9.40 14.68
C LEU A 210 -17.58 10.88 14.26
N ALA A 211 -17.57 11.80 15.21
CA ALA A 211 -17.58 13.24 14.92
C ALA A 211 -16.33 13.69 14.15
N ASP A 212 -15.13 13.24 14.57
CA ASP A 212 -13.88 13.58 13.89
C ASP A 212 -13.76 12.89 12.52
N SER A 213 -14.28 11.67 12.38
CA SER A 213 -14.34 10.95 11.10
C SER A 213 -15.18 11.74 10.08
N GLU A 214 -16.35 12.18 10.46
CA GLU A 214 -17.21 12.99 9.58
C GLU A 214 -16.59 14.35 9.28
N ARG A 215 -15.93 14.99 10.24
CA ARG A 215 -15.18 16.24 10.06
C ARG A 215 -14.06 16.07 9.02
N LEU A 216 -13.25 15.02 9.14
CA LEU A 216 -12.16 14.74 8.21
C LEU A 216 -12.65 14.47 6.78
N ILE A 217 -13.71 13.68 6.64
CA ILE A 217 -14.31 13.44 5.32
C ILE A 217 -14.75 14.77 4.70
N ARG A 218 -15.49 15.59 5.40
CA ARG A 218 -15.98 16.88 4.88
C ARG A 218 -14.87 17.87 4.56
N ALA A 219 -13.76 17.84 5.32
CA ALA A 219 -12.66 18.78 5.15
C ALA A 219 -11.67 18.36 4.06
N HIS A 220 -11.47 17.06 3.83
CA HIS A 220 -10.31 16.59 3.09
C HIS A 220 -10.62 15.56 2.00
N HIS A 221 -11.75 14.83 2.06
CA HIS A 221 -12.05 13.80 1.08
C HIS A 221 -12.41 14.45 -0.26
N ASP A 222 -11.65 14.08 -1.30
CA ASP A 222 -11.92 14.48 -2.68
C ASP A 222 -12.22 13.21 -3.50
N PRO A 223 -13.48 12.95 -3.89
CA PRO A 223 -13.86 11.79 -4.68
C PRO A 223 -13.50 11.94 -6.16
N SER A 224 -13.07 13.12 -6.61
CA SER A 224 -12.82 13.38 -8.02
C SER A 224 -11.69 12.52 -8.60
N PRO A 225 -11.76 12.17 -9.90
CA PRO A 225 -10.69 11.45 -10.57
C PRO A 225 -9.36 12.21 -10.52
N GLY A 226 -8.28 11.54 -10.12
CA GLY A 226 -6.95 12.15 -9.96
C GLY A 226 -6.73 12.84 -8.62
N ALA A 227 -7.71 12.82 -7.70
CA ALA A 227 -7.60 13.43 -6.39
C ALA A 227 -6.32 13.04 -5.67
N LEU A 228 -5.62 14.03 -5.13
CA LEU A 228 -4.39 13.80 -4.38
C LEU A 228 -4.67 13.20 -2.99
N VAL A 229 -5.80 13.57 -2.37
CA VAL A 229 -6.17 13.14 -1.02
C VAL A 229 -7.55 12.49 -1.04
N ARG A 230 -7.64 11.27 -0.54
CA ARG A 230 -8.89 10.61 -0.18
C ARG A 230 -8.87 10.24 1.31
N VAL A 231 -10.02 10.15 1.93
CA VAL A 231 -10.19 9.74 3.34
C VAL A 231 -10.97 8.43 3.37
N ALA A 232 -10.53 7.51 4.22
CA ALA A 232 -11.24 6.29 4.58
C ALA A 232 -11.38 6.20 6.11
N LEU A 233 -12.22 5.31 6.61
CA LEU A 233 -12.43 5.09 8.04
C LEU A 233 -11.80 3.77 8.46
N ALA A 234 -11.11 3.74 9.62
CA ALA A 234 -10.28 2.61 9.99
C ALA A 234 -10.25 2.33 11.50
N PRO A 235 -11.35 1.86 12.12
CA PRO A 235 -11.24 1.21 13.42
C PRO A 235 -10.15 0.16 13.42
N CYS A 236 -9.27 0.16 14.45
CA CYS A 236 -7.97 -0.49 14.37
C CYS A 236 -8.07 -2.02 14.20
N SER A 237 -8.79 -2.70 15.11
CA SER A 237 -8.90 -4.17 15.11
C SER A 237 -10.07 -4.62 15.99
N PRO A 238 -10.55 -5.87 15.88
CA PRO A 238 -11.62 -6.40 16.71
C PRO A 238 -11.35 -6.33 18.22
N PHE A 239 -10.10 -6.36 18.66
CA PHE A 239 -9.70 -6.31 20.07
C PHE A 239 -9.42 -4.89 20.60
N SER A 240 -9.43 -3.87 19.76
CA SER A 240 -9.13 -2.48 20.15
C SER A 240 -10.31 -1.52 20.05
N VAL A 241 -11.41 -1.97 19.46
CA VAL A 241 -12.64 -1.17 19.29
C VAL A 241 -13.87 -1.92 19.79
N THR A 242 -14.95 -1.18 20.05
CA THR A 242 -16.26 -1.75 20.37
C THR A 242 -16.97 -2.25 19.11
N LYS A 243 -17.84 -3.24 19.26
CA LYS A 243 -18.70 -3.71 18.16
C LYS A 243 -19.62 -2.62 17.63
N SER A 244 -20.13 -1.76 18.52
CA SER A 244 -20.98 -0.61 18.15
C SER A 244 -20.24 0.36 17.24
N LEU A 245 -18.97 0.70 17.55
CA LEU A 245 -18.17 1.56 16.70
C LEU A 245 -17.92 0.94 15.32
N MET A 246 -17.61 -0.36 15.24
CA MET A 246 -17.46 -1.05 13.95
C MET A 246 -18.70 -0.88 13.08
N THR A 247 -19.89 -1.17 13.64
CA THR A 247 -21.18 -1.02 12.92
C THR A 247 -21.44 0.43 12.52
N ALA A 248 -21.33 1.38 13.47
CA ALA A 248 -21.56 2.80 13.19
C ALA A 248 -20.57 3.37 12.14
N THR A 249 -19.33 2.87 12.11
CA THR A 249 -18.35 3.27 11.12
C THR A 249 -18.69 2.76 9.72
N ALA A 250 -19.20 1.52 9.59
CA ALA A 250 -19.68 0.99 8.32
C ALA A 250 -20.84 1.83 7.77
N GLU A 251 -21.82 2.17 8.62
CA GLU A 251 -22.94 3.04 8.26
C GLU A 251 -22.47 4.46 7.86
N LEU A 252 -21.48 5.02 8.57
CA LEU A 252 -20.92 6.33 8.26
C LEU A 252 -20.20 6.31 6.89
N ALA A 253 -19.43 5.26 6.62
CA ALA A 253 -18.74 5.09 5.35
C ALA A 253 -19.71 4.96 4.17
N GLU A 254 -20.81 4.24 4.34
CA GLU A 254 -21.88 4.13 3.33
C GLU A 254 -22.51 5.49 3.04
N ARG A 255 -22.86 6.26 4.08
CA ARG A 255 -23.47 7.60 3.93
C ARG A 255 -22.61 8.60 3.18
N HIS A 256 -21.29 8.50 3.32
CA HIS A 256 -20.33 9.43 2.72
C HIS A 256 -19.60 8.88 1.50
N ASP A 257 -19.92 7.67 1.09
CA ASP A 257 -19.27 6.96 -0.03
C ASP A 257 -17.73 6.91 0.11
N VAL A 258 -17.25 6.59 1.32
CA VAL A 258 -15.83 6.40 1.61
C VAL A 258 -15.52 4.93 1.89
N ARG A 259 -14.26 4.55 1.80
CA ARG A 259 -13.82 3.17 2.01
C ARG A 259 -13.58 2.87 3.49
N LEU A 260 -13.43 1.57 3.79
CA LEU A 260 -13.23 1.01 5.11
C LEU A 260 -11.94 0.21 5.19
N HIS A 261 -11.20 0.38 6.28
CA HIS A 261 -9.96 -0.36 6.53
C HIS A 261 -9.86 -0.84 7.98
N THR A 262 -9.28 -2.02 8.20
CA THR A 262 -9.01 -2.57 9.55
C THR A 262 -7.96 -3.68 9.47
N HIS A 263 -7.34 -4.05 10.60
CA HIS A 263 -6.61 -5.32 10.72
C HIS A 263 -7.61 -6.46 10.90
N LEU A 264 -7.36 -7.60 10.25
CA LEU A 264 -8.26 -8.74 10.32
C LEU A 264 -7.50 -10.07 10.15
N ALA A 265 -7.77 -11.01 11.05
CA ALA A 265 -7.22 -12.36 11.04
C ALA A 265 -5.69 -12.36 10.92
N GLU A 266 -5.04 -11.49 11.70
CA GLU A 266 -3.60 -11.26 11.70
C GLU A 266 -2.86 -12.31 12.51
N ASP A 267 -3.38 -12.64 13.71
CA ASP A 267 -2.73 -13.50 14.68
C ASP A 267 -3.72 -14.48 15.35
N HIS A 268 -3.19 -15.54 15.94
CA HIS A 268 -4.00 -16.51 16.72
C HIS A 268 -4.57 -15.90 18.01
N ASP A 269 -3.93 -14.88 18.58
CA ASP A 269 -4.44 -14.18 19.75
C ASP A 269 -5.72 -13.41 19.41
N GLU A 270 -5.83 -12.88 18.17
CA GLU A 270 -7.08 -12.28 17.67
C GLU A 270 -8.20 -13.31 17.53
N ASP A 271 -7.90 -14.51 17.00
CA ASP A 271 -8.88 -15.62 16.95
C ASP A 271 -9.40 -15.95 18.35
N THR A 272 -8.49 -16.13 19.30
CA THR A 272 -8.84 -16.44 20.71
C THR A 272 -9.69 -15.33 21.32
N TYR A 273 -9.27 -14.07 21.17
CA TYR A 273 -10.00 -12.93 21.66
C TYR A 273 -11.43 -12.83 21.09
N CYS A 274 -11.59 -13.01 19.78
CA CYS A 274 -12.90 -12.96 19.14
C CYS A 274 -13.83 -14.09 19.59
N LEU A 275 -13.31 -15.31 19.72
CA LEU A 275 -14.08 -16.44 20.20
C LEU A 275 -14.54 -16.24 21.66
N GLU A 276 -13.66 -15.76 22.54
CA GLU A 276 -13.98 -15.53 23.95
C GLU A 276 -14.92 -14.34 24.15
N THR A 277 -14.74 -13.25 23.39
CA THR A 277 -15.48 -12.00 23.58
C THR A 277 -16.79 -11.95 22.80
N TYR A 278 -16.79 -12.46 21.56
CA TYR A 278 -17.92 -12.33 20.63
C TYR A 278 -18.57 -13.67 20.27
N GLY A 279 -17.95 -14.80 20.64
CA GLY A 279 -18.44 -16.14 20.33
C GLY A 279 -18.32 -16.54 18.87
N CYS A 280 -17.50 -15.83 18.08
CA CYS A 280 -17.31 -16.06 16.66
C CYS A 280 -15.85 -15.72 16.23
N ARG A 281 -15.45 -16.19 15.06
CA ARG A 281 -14.13 -15.89 14.49
C ARG A 281 -14.05 -14.44 13.93
N PRO A 282 -12.85 -13.89 13.72
CA PRO A 282 -12.67 -12.52 13.22
C PRO A 282 -13.44 -12.20 11.94
N VAL A 283 -13.44 -13.09 10.94
CA VAL A 283 -14.18 -12.85 9.68
C VAL A 283 -15.69 -12.89 9.88
N GLU A 284 -16.20 -13.72 10.78
CA GLU A 284 -17.62 -13.75 11.14
C GLU A 284 -18.04 -12.46 11.89
N TYR A 285 -17.18 -11.97 12.79
CA TYR A 285 -17.36 -10.69 13.44
C TYR A 285 -17.37 -9.53 12.44
N PHE A 286 -16.44 -9.52 11.49
CA PHE A 286 -16.34 -8.54 10.40
C PHE A 286 -17.63 -8.50 9.55
N GLU A 287 -18.18 -9.65 9.19
CA GLU A 287 -19.45 -9.76 8.48
C GLU A 287 -20.62 -9.26 9.33
N ALA A 288 -20.68 -9.68 10.61
CA ALA A 288 -21.77 -9.30 11.53
C ALA A 288 -21.78 -7.79 11.86
N THR A 289 -20.74 -7.06 11.56
CA THR A 289 -20.64 -5.60 11.75
C THR A 289 -20.86 -4.79 10.46
N GLY A 290 -21.23 -5.45 9.34
CA GLY A 290 -21.57 -4.78 8.08
C GLY A 290 -20.38 -4.43 7.18
N TRP A 291 -19.24 -5.05 7.41
CA TRP A 291 -18.00 -4.74 6.70
C TRP A 291 -17.73 -5.61 5.45
N MET A 292 -18.52 -6.67 5.25
CA MET A 292 -18.35 -7.63 4.17
C MET A 292 -18.83 -7.04 2.83
N SER A 293 -18.02 -6.18 2.23
CA SER A 293 -18.31 -5.50 0.96
C SER A 293 -17.03 -5.11 0.23
N ASP A 294 -17.15 -4.80 -1.06
CA ASP A 294 -16.07 -4.28 -1.91
C ASP A 294 -15.55 -2.90 -1.48
N ARG A 295 -16.28 -2.20 -0.60
CA ARG A 295 -15.85 -0.97 0.04
C ARG A 295 -14.69 -1.19 1.01
N SER A 296 -14.52 -2.41 1.52
CA SER A 296 -13.57 -2.76 2.56
C SER A 296 -12.27 -3.33 2.02
N TRP A 297 -11.16 -2.99 2.66
CA TRP A 297 -9.92 -3.76 2.54
C TRP A 297 -9.32 -3.96 3.93
N VAL A 298 -8.66 -5.10 4.13
CA VAL A 298 -8.12 -5.51 5.43
C VAL A 298 -6.61 -5.72 5.36
N ALA A 299 -5.90 -5.44 6.45
CA ALA A 299 -4.50 -5.75 6.57
C ALA A 299 -4.28 -7.20 7.02
N HIS A 300 -3.17 -7.79 6.61
CA HIS A 300 -2.63 -9.11 6.95
C HIS A 300 -3.43 -10.29 6.41
N CYS A 301 -4.61 -10.58 6.94
CA CYS A 301 -5.47 -11.69 6.52
C CYS A 301 -4.72 -13.03 6.45
N ILE A 302 -4.02 -13.40 7.53
CA ILE A 302 -3.11 -14.56 7.58
C ILE A 302 -3.88 -15.85 7.84
N TYR A 303 -4.83 -15.80 8.80
CA TYR A 303 -5.50 -16.99 9.38
C TYR A 303 -6.99 -17.18 9.03
N PRO A 304 -7.53 -16.61 7.94
CA PRO A 304 -8.90 -16.98 7.54
C PRO A 304 -8.94 -18.45 7.12
N THR A 305 -10.04 -19.13 7.38
CA THR A 305 -10.30 -20.47 6.82
C THR A 305 -10.51 -20.43 5.31
N GLY A 306 -10.55 -21.56 4.64
CA GLY A 306 -10.86 -21.60 3.20
C GLY A 306 -12.27 -21.10 2.87
N ASP A 307 -13.25 -21.33 3.76
CA ASP A 307 -14.63 -20.81 3.62
C ASP A 307 -14.67 -19.30 3.81
N GLU A 308 -13.98 -18.79 4.82
CA GLU A 308 -13.86 -17.34 5.06
C GLU A 308 -13.21 -16.62 3.88
N LEU A 309 -12.14 -17.18 3.28
CA LEU A 309 -11.54 -16.61 2.05
C LEU A 309 -12.53 -16.56 0.88
N ARG A 310 -13.34 -17.62 0.68
CA ARG A 310 -14.37 -17.61 -0.38
C ARG A 310 -15.42 -16.54 -0.13
N ARG A 311 -15.84 -16.32 1.13
CA ARG A 311 -16.79 -15.27 1.49
C ARG A 311 -16.21 -13.88 1.26
N LEU A 312 -14.96 -13.63 1.68
CA LEU A 312 -14.24 -12.38 1.41
C LEU A 312 -14.12 -12.11 -0.10
N ALA A 313 -13.79 -13.15 -0.89
CA ALA A 313 -13.70 -13.05 -2.34
C ALA A 313 -15.05 -12.71 -2.99
N ALA A 314 -16.11 -13.39 -2.57
CA ALA A 314 -17.46 -13.15 -3.10
C ALA A 314 -17.97 -11.74 -2.79
N ALA A 315 -17.52 -11.16 -1.68
CA ALA A 315 -17.84 -9.79 -1.28
C ALA A 315 -16.92 -8.72 -1.92
N GLY A 316 -15.84 -9.12 -2.59
CA GLY A 316 -14.87 -8.21 -3.20
C GLY A 316 -13.96 -7.49 -2.19
N VAL A 317 -13.82 -8.02 -0.97
CA VAL A 317 -12.96 -7.43 0.07
C VAL A 317 -11.50 -7.46 -0.38
N GLY A 318 -10.81 -6.31 -0.31
CA GLY A 318 -9.38 -6.22 -0.60
C GLY A 318 -8.50 -6.71 0.55
N VAL A 319 -7.29 -7.15 0.25
CA VAL A 319 -6.29 -7.58 1.25
C VAL A 319 -4.98 -6.84 1.03
N ALA A 320 -4.48 -6.15 2.06
CA ALA A 320 -3.14 -5.59 2.11
C ALA A 320 -2.18 -6.65 2.67
N HIS A 321 -1.38 -7.25 1.80
CA HIS A 321 -0.33 -8.20 2.20
C HIS A 321 0.88 -7.45 2.75
N CYS A 322 1.27 -7.73 4.01
CA CYS A 322 2.37 -7.08 4.72
C CYS A 322 3.47 -8.11 5.05
N PRO A 323 4.22 -8.61 4.04
CA PRO A 323 5.04 -9.80 4.21
C PRO A 323 6.18 -9.61 5.21
N SER A 324 6.84 -8.47 5.24
CA SER A 324 7.99 -8.24 6.14
C SER A 324 7.55 -8.14 7.60
N SER A 325 6.49 -7.37 7.89
CA SER A 325 5.93 -7.26 9.24
C SER A 325 5.46 -8.61 9.76
N ASN A 326 4.67 -9.33 8.96
CA ASN A 326 4.17 -10.66 9.33
C ASN A 326 5.30 -11.62 9.73
N MET A 327 6.45 -11.56 9.06
CA MET A 327 7.61 -12.39 9.38
C MET A 327 8.39 -11.89 10.59
N LEU A 328 8.57 -10.56 10.73
CA LEU A 328 9.36 -9.96 11.82
C LEU A 328 8.65 -10.13 13.18
N ILE A 329 7.32 -10.00 13.20
CA ILE A 329 6.52 -10.21 14.42
C ILE A 329 6.29 -11.72 14.68
N GLY A 330 6.57 -12.58 13.69
CA GLY A 330 6.32 -14.02 13.81
C GLY A 330 4.85 -14.41 13.62
N GLY A 331 4.02 -13.51 13.08
CA GLY A 331 2.58 -13.69 12.87
C GLY A 331 2.21 -14.71 11.78
N GLY A 332 3.15 -15.14 10.93
CA GLY A 332 2.87 -16.15 9.89
C GLY A 332 2.87 -15.59 8.47
N THR A 333 2.18 -16.27 7.56
CA THR A 333 2.22 -15.91 6.12
C THR A 333 0.85 -16.06 5.47
N ALA A 334 0.35 -14.98 4.85
CA ALA A 334 -0.91 -14.99 4.13
C ALA A 334 -0.88 -15.92 2.89
N ARG A 335 -2.04 -16.45 2.52
CA ARG A 335 -2.24 -17.37 1.39
C ARG A 335 -2.45 -16.62 0.07
N VAL A 336 -1.52 -15.73 -0.29
CA VAL A 336 -1.64 -14.78 -1.40
C VAL A 336 -2.00 -15.45 -2.74
N LYS A 337 -1.37 -16.59 -3.05
CA LYS A 337 -1.68 -17.34 -4.29
C LYS A 337 -3.14 -17.76 -4.32
N GLU A 338 -3.64 -18.37 -3.25
CA GLU A 338 -5.03 -18.82 -3.13
C GLU A 338 -6.00 -17.61 -3.17
N MET A 339 -5.70 -16.53 -2.49
CA MET A 339 -6.49 -15.29 -2.54
C MET A 339 -6.64 -14.79 -3.98
N ARG A 340 -5.54 -14.71 -4.74
CA ARG A 340 -5.57 -14.29 -6.15
C ARG A 340 -6.34 -15.27 -7.04
N GLU A 341 -6.19 -16.58 -6.81
CA GLU A 341 -6.95 -17.61 -7.54
C GLU A 341 -8.46 -17.53 -7.27
N LEU A 342 -8.86 -17.09 -6.08
CA LEU A 342 -10.25 -16.82 -5.73
C LEU A 342 -10.75 -15.45 -6.22
N GLY A 343 -9.89 -14.61 -6.78
CA GLY A 343 -10.23 -13.30 -7.32
C GLY A 343 -10.24 -12.16 -6.32
N LEU A 344 -9.77 -12.35 -5.07
CA LEU A 344 -9.61 -11.25 -4.12
C LEU A 344 -8.65 -10.20 -4.68
N PRO A 345 -8.97 -8.90 -4.55
CA PRO A 345 -7.98 -7.85 -4.70
C PRO A 345 -6.88 -8.01 -3.65
N VAL A 346 -5.65 -8.27 -4.07
CA VAL A 346 -4.49 -8.33 -3.16
C VAL A 346 -3.56 -7.19 -3.52
N GLY A 347 -3.32 -6.31 -2.57
CA GLY A 347 -2.34 -5.24 -2.62
C GLY A 347 -1.14 -5.53 -1.70
N ILE A 348 -0.14 -4.65 -1.73
CA ILE A 348 1.03 -4.70 -0.86
C ILE A 348 0.96 -3.61 0.19
N GLY A 349 1.36 -3.88 1.42
CA GLY A 349 1.48 -2.93 2.51
C GLY A 349 2.85 -2.99 3.18
N CYS A 350 3.42 -1.82 3.51
CA CYS A 350 4.63 -1.77 4.33
C CYS A 350 4.36 -2.12 5.79
N ASP A 351 3.13 -1.88 6.25
CA ASP A 351 2.79 -1.88 7.66
C ASP A 351 3.60 -0.84 8.48
N GLY A 352 3.63 -0.92 9.80
CA GLY A 352 4.31 0.04 10.64
C GLY A 352 5.83 0.04 10.47
N SER A 353 6.43 1.22 10.41
CA SER A 353 7.89 1.34 10.39
C SER A 353 8.58 0.90 11.70
N ALA A 354 7.83 0.49 12.72
CA ALA A 354 8.38 -0.15 13.93
C ALA A 354 8.19 -1.67 13.91
N SER A 355 7.49 -2.23 12.91
CA SER A 355 7.32 -3.67 12.69
C SER A 355 8.04 -4.18 11.45
N THR A 356 8.25 -3.32 10.43
CA THR A 356 9.04 -3.65 9.23
C THR A 356 10.40 -2.97 9.19
N ASP A 357 10.61 -1.96 10.02
CA ASP A 357 11.82 -1.14 10.10
C ASP A 357 12.20 -0.39 8.81
N HIS A 358 11.31 -0.34 7.81
CA HIS A 358 11.47 0.42 6.57
C HIS A 358 10.11 0.85 5.96
N ALA A 359 10.15 1.75 4.98
CA ALA A 359 9.01 2.11 4.14
C ALA A 359 9.34 1.92 2.64
N SER A 360 10.14 0.88 2.31
CA SER A 360 10.51 0.57 0.94
C SER A 360 9.54 -0.42 0.31
N LEU A 361 8.65 0.08 -0.53
CA LEU A 361 7.66 -0.78 -1.20
C LEU A 361 8.32 -1.76 -2.20
N TRP A 362 9.50 -1.41 -2.73
CA TRP A 362 10.29 -2.35 -3.52
C TRP A 362 10.72 -3.58 -2.69
N LEU A 363 11.17 -3.37 -1.43
CA LEU A 363 11.53 -4.47 -0.54
C LEU A 363 10.32 -5.36 -0.23
N GLU A 364 9.17 -4.77 0.06
CA GLU A 364 7.92 -5.51 0.29
C GLU A 364 7.52 -6.33 -0.95
N THR A 365 7.59 -5.73 -2.13
CA THR A 365 7.29 -6.42 -3.41
C THR A 365 8.23 -7.60 -3.63
N ARG A 366 9.53 -7.43 -3.34
CA ARG A 366 10.52 -8.50 -3.41
C ARG A 366 10.25 -9.59 -2.37
N THR A 367 9.90 -9.21 -1.15
CA THR A 367 9.58 -10.14 -0.07
C THR A 367 8.34 -10.96 -0.41
N ALA A 368 7.31 -10.35 -0.99
CA ALA A 368 6.12 -11.05 -1.49
C ALA A 368 6.48 -12.09 -2.57
N LEU A 369 7.36 -11.75 -3.52
CA LEU A 369 7.88 -12.71 -4.51
C LEU A 369 8.56 -13.90 -3.85
N LEU A 370 9.49 -13.64 -2.93
CA LEU A 370 10.27 -14.69 -2.27
C LEU A 370 9.38 -15.60 -1.43
N LEU A 371 8.47 -15.02 -0.67
CA LEU A 371 7.55 -15.73 0.21
C LEU A 371 6.54 -16.57 -0.58
N GLY A 372 6.01 -16.03 -1.69
CA GLY A 372 5.14 -16.75 -2.60
C GLY A 372 5.82 -18.00 -3.20
N ARG A 373 7.09 -17.88 -3.58
CA ARG A 373 7.91 -19.00 -4.07
C ARG A 373 8.26 -20.00 -2.96
N TYR A 374 8.58 -19.50 -1.77
CA TYR A 374 8.87 -20.38 -0.63
C TYR A 374 7.68 -21.28 -0.29
N ARG A 375 6.47 -20.72 -0.31
CA ARG A 375 5.24 -21.48 0.00
C ARG A 375 4.76 -22.39 -1.12
N GLY A 376 4.83 -21.94 -2.36
CA GLY A 376 4.18 -22.61 -3.50
C GLY A 376 5.13 -23.18 -4.54
N GLY A 377 6.46 -23.09 -4.34
CA GLY A 377 7.46 -23.53 -5.30
C GLY A 377 7.86 -22.47 -6.33
N PRO A 378 8.84 -22.76 -7.20
CA PRO A 378 9.48 -21.77 -8.08
C PRO A 378 8.54 -21.05 -9.06
N GLY A 379 7.43 -21.67 -9.45
CA GLY A 379 6.45 -21.12 -10.38
C GLY A 379 5.26 -20.43 -9.70
N ALA A 380 5.20 -20.42 -8.36
CA ALA A 380 4.01 -19.92 -7.65
C ALA A 380 3.86 -18.39 -7.69
N MET A 381 4.94 -17.67 -7.94
CA MET A 381 4.93 -16.21 -8.09
C MET A 381 6.09 -15.76 -9.00
N THR A 382 5.78 -14.93 -9.97
CA THR A 382 6.74 -14.26 -10.86
C THR A 382 6.97 -12.81 -10.39
N ALA A 383 7.99 -12.14 -10.93
CA ALA A 383 8.18 -10.72 -10.66
C ALA A 383 7.01 -9.88 -11.19
N ARG A 384 6.37 -10.29 -12.29
CA ARG A 384 5.18 -9.63 -12.82
C ARG A 384 3.96 -9.80 -11.92
N ASP A 385 3.78 -10.98 -11.30
CA ASP A 385 2.73 -11.18 -10.28
C ASP A 385 2.94 -10.26 -9.07
N ALA A 386 4.17 -10.14 -8.60
CA ALA A 386 4.50 -9.27 -7.48
C ALA A 386 4.34 -7.77 -7.84
N LEU A 387 4.72 -7.37 -9.07
CA LEU A 387 4.48 -6.02 -9.58
C LEU A 387 2.98 -5.72 -9.70
N ASP A 388 2.18 -6.69 -10.19
CA ASP A 388 0.72 -6.55 -10.28
C ASP A 388 0.09 -6.33 -8.90
N ILE A 389 0.52 -7.09 -7.88
CA ILE A 389 0.10 -6.89 -6.49
C ILE A 389 0.46 -5.47 -6.02
N ALA A 390 1.67 -4.99 -6.29
CA ALA A 390 2.16 -3.70 -5.84
C ALA A 390 1.61 -2.50 -6.66
N THR A 391 0.90 -2.75 -7.75
CA THR A 391 0.33 -1.72 -8.63
C THR A 391 -1.19 -1.89 -8.77
N ARG A 392 -1.68 -2.67 -9.73
CA ARG A 392 -3.12 -2.86 -10.01
C ARG A 392 -3.88 -3.51 -8.85
N GLY A 393 -3.30 -4.52 -8.21
CA GLY A 393 -3.89 -5.17 -7.04
C GLY A 393 -4.08 -4.19 -5.89
N SER A 394 -3.05 -3.39 -5.61
CA SER A 394 -3.11 -2.31 -4.60
C SER A 394 -4.13 -1.22 -4.98
N ALA A 395 -4.18 -0.80 -6.26
CA ALA A 395 -5.16 0.17 -6.72
C ALA A 395 -6.60 -0.32 -6.52
N ARG A 396 -6.86 -1.62 -6.78
CA ARG A 396 -8.18 -2.26 -6.54
C ARG A 396 -8.53 -2.28 -5.05
N CYS A 397 -7.59 -2.56 -4.16
CA CYS A 397 -7.81 -2.46 -2.72
C CYS A 397 -8.26 -1.06 -2.31
N LEU A 398 -7.69 -0.01 -2.91
CA LEU A 398 -8.04 1.38 -2.65
C LEU A 398 -9.27 1.88 -3.46
N GLY A 399 -9.87 1.04 -4.33
CA GLY A 399 -10.97 1.42 -5.22
C GLY A 399 -10.60 2.52 -6.21
N ARG A 400 -9.39 2.41 -6.81
CA ARG A 400 -8.82 3.40 -7.73
C ARG A 400 -8.15 2.78 -8.95
N ASP A 401 -8.52 1.56 -9.31
CA ASP A 401 -7.90 0.81 -10.41
C ASP A 401 -8.33 1.26 -11.81
N ASP A 402 -9.29 2.16 -11.90
CA ASP A 402 -9.66 2.92 -13.10
C ASP A 402 -8.63 4.01 -13.44
N GLU A 403 -7.89 4.51 -12.45
CA GLU A 403 -6.98 5.66 -12.62
C GLU A 403 -5.55 5.43 -12.12
N LEU A 404 -5.29 4.39 -11.30
CA LEU A 404 -4.00 4.08 -10.71
C LEU A 404 -3.55 2.64 -11.02
N GLY A 405 -2.25 2.39 -10.82
CA GLY A 405 -1.66 1.05 -10.97
C GLY A 405 -1.41 0.61 -12.41
N HIS A 406 -1.62 1.49 -13.39
CA HIS A 406 -1.33 1.30 -14.80
C HIS A 406 -0.98 2.63 -15.49
N LEU A 407 -0.41 2.56 -16.70
CA LEU A 407 0.00 3.71 -17.51
C LEU A 407 -0.80 3.82 -18.84
N ARG A 408 -2.05 3.34 -18.83
CA ARG A 408 -2.96 3.50 -19.98
C ARG A 408 -3.32 4.98 -20.16
N PRO A 409 -3.61 5.44 -21.39
CA PRO A 409 -4.15 6.79 -21.61
C PRO A 409 -5.38 7.04 -20.72
N GLY A 410 -5.41 8.20 -20.06
CA GLY A 410 -6.44 8.57 -19.08
C GLY A 410 -6.03 8.32 -17.62
N ALA A 411 -5.10 7.42 -17.35
CA ALA A 411 -4.59 7.17 -16.00
C ALA A 411 -3.86 8.37 -15.40
N CYS A 412 -3.76 8.44 -14.10
CA CYS A 412 -2.85 9.36 -13.43
C CYS A 412 -1.41 9.10 -13.90
N ALA A 413 -0.67 10.16 -14.15
CA ALA A 413 0.74 10.07 -14.53
C ALA A 413 1.62 9.80 -13.30
N ASP A 414 1.41 8.65 -12.68
CA ASP A 414 2.13 8.14 -11.53
C ASP A 414 3.03 7.00 -12.01
N LEU A 415 4.35 7.25 -12.11
CA LEU A 415 5.29 6.29 -12.70
C LEU A 415 6.65 6.33 -12.03
N VAL A 416 7.41 5.26 -12.22
CA VAL A 416 8.78 5.14 -11.75
C VAL A 416 9.70 4.71 -12.87
N VAL A 417 10.85 5.37 -12.95
CA VAL A 417 11.97 4.97 -13.79
C VAL A 417 13.01 4.32 -12.88
N TRP A 418 13.39 3.07 -13.19
CA TRP A 418 14.35 2.26 -12.43
C TRP A 418 15.65 2.13 -13.18
N ASP A 419 16.79 2.40 -12.54
CA ASP A 419 18.08 2.23 -13.15
C ASP A 419 18.40 0.73 -13.34
N GLN A 420 18.88 0.36 -14.54
CA GLN A 420 19.32 -1.00 -14.87
C GLN A 420 20.85 -1.10 -15.03
N HIS A 421 21.58 0.00 -14.78
CA HIS A 421 23.04 0.05 -14.92
C HIS A 421 23.80 -0.26 -13.62
N GLU A 422 23.08 -0.64 -12.56
CA GLU A 422 23.69 -0.98 -11.28
C GLU A 422 24.53 -2.26 -11.37
N VAL A 423 25.61 -2.30 -10.59
CA VAL A 423 26.50 -3.48 -10.52
C VAL A 423 25.73 -4.76 -10.15
N ALA A 424 24.72 -4.65 -9.29
CA ALA A 424 23.87 -5.76 -8.89
C ALA A 424 23.04 -6.37 -10.03
N LEU A 425 22.87 -5.64 -11.15
CA LEU A 425 22.12 -6.05 -12.34
C LEU A 425 23.02 -6.56 -13.48
N ALA A 426 24.34 -6.57 -13.30
CA ALA A 426 25.28 -7.02 -14.31
C ALA A 426 25.01 -8.47 -14.74
N GLY A 427 24.78 -8.70 -16.04
CA GLY A 427 24.44 -10.01 -16.60
C GLY A 427 22.94 -10.35 -16.62
N ALA A 428 22.06 -9.50 -16.10
CA ALA A 428 20.62 -9.75 -15.99
C ALA A 428 19.85 -9.10 -17.15
N PHE A 429 20.10 -9.52 -18.40
CA PHE A 429 19.56 -8.87 -19.62
C PHE A 429 18.38 -9.59 -20.25
N SER A 430 18.04 -10.80 -19.80
CA SER A 430 17.01 -11.63 -20.47
C SER A 430 15.59 -11.19 -20.15
N ASP A 431 15.35 -10.62 -18.97
CA ASP A 431 14.06 -10.12 -18.51
C ASP A 431 14.28 -9.02 -17.47
N LEU A 432 13.96 -7.78 -17.85
CA LEU A 432 14.21 -6.60 -17.01
C LEU A 432 13.31 -6.52 -15.78
N VAL A 433 12.09 -7.05 -15.85
CA VAL A 433 11.17 -7.07 -14.70
C VAL A 433 11.64 -8.10 -13.66
N GLU A 434 12.03 -9.30 -14.12
CA GLU A 434 12.64 -10.31 -13.22
C GLU A 434 13.96 -9.78 -12.63
N ALA A 435 14.81 -9.15 -13.44
CA ALA A 435 16.08 -8.56 -13.00
C ALA A 435 15.87 -7.49 -11.92
N TRP A 436 14.95 -6.53 -12.19
CA TRP A 436 14.61 -5.45 -11.26
C TRP A 436 14.24 -5.97 -9.87
N LEU A 437 13.43 -7.00 -9.79
CA LEU A 437 12.93 -7.47 -8.48
C LEU A 437 13.85 -8.50 -7.82
N ARG A 438 14.59 -9.30 -8.61
CA ARG A 438 15.43 -10.38 -8.07
C ARG A 438 16.86 -9.96 -7.72
N CYS A 439 17.42 -9.02 -8.47
CA CYS A 439 18.85 -8.69 -8.38
C CYS A 439 19.15 -7.52 -7.42
N GLY A 440 18.24 -6.68 -7.04
CA GLY A 440 18.46 -5.46 -6.25
C GLY A 440 19.35 -5.57 -4.99
N PRO A 441 19.41 -4.53 -4.15
CA PRO A 441 18.35 -3.52 -3.95
C PRO A 441 18.26 -2.51 -5.09
N ALA A 442 17.05 -2.20 -5.52
CA ALA A 442 16.78 -1.15 -6.48
C ALA A 442 16.17 0.07 -5.79
N ARG A 443 16.62 1.25 -6.21
CA ARG A 443 16.03 2.54 -5.83
C ARG A 443 15.42 3.18 -7.07
N ALA A 444 14.38 3.96 -6.86
CA ALA A 444 13.81 4.74 -7.95
C ALA A 444 14.85 5.75 -8.46
N TRP A 445 15.13 5.73 -9.75
CA TRP A 445 15.91 6.76 -10.43
C TRP A 445 15.09 8.05 -10.57
N THR A 446 13.84 7.89 -11.00
CA THR A 446 12.89 8.99 -11.07
C THR A 446 11.53 8.51 -10.61
N THR A 447 10.88 9.26 -9.72
CA THR A 447 9.50 9.04 -9.30
C THR A 447 8.66 10.24 -9.70
N VAL A 448 7.57 9.98 -10.41
CA VAL A 448 6.64 11.00 -10.92
C VAL A 448 5.26 10.74 -10.28
N VAL A 449 4.65 11.78 -9.73
CA VAL A 449 3.29 11.76 -9.18
C VAL A 449 2.46 12.84 -9.85
N GLY A 450 1.36 12.46 -10.50
CA GLY A 450 0.52 13.40 -11.24
C GLY A 450 1.31 14.23 -12.27
N GLY A 451 2.29 13.64 -12.95
CA GLY A 451 3.17 14.32 -13.92
C GLY A 451 4.29 15.17 -13.29
N ARG A 452 4.35 15.30 -11.96
CA ARG A 452 5.41 16.05 -11.25
C ARG A 452 6.56 15.11 -10.86
N VAL A 453 7.78 15.49 -11.22
CA VAL A 453 9.00 14.76 -10.80
C VAL A 453 9.29 15.10 -9.34
N LEU A 454 9.15 14.11 -8.45
CA LEU A 454 9.41 14.24 -7.00
C LEU A 454 10.74 13.58 -6.58
N VAL A 455 11.22 12.58 -7.33
CA VAL A 455 12.58 12.04 -7.21
C VAL A 455 13.25 12.16 -8.58
N ASP A 456 14.46 12.66 -8.63
CA ASP A 456 15.24 12.79 -9.85
C ASP A 456 16.67 12.29 -9.63
N ARG A 457 17.10 11.32 -10.42
CA ARG A 457 18.40 10.66 -10.32
C ARG A 457 18.70 10.10 -8.94
N GLY A 458 17.67 9.51 -8.31
CA GLY A 458 17.77 8.93 -6.97
C GLY A 458 17.69 9.94 -5.81
N GLU A 459 17.59 11.25 -6.11
CA GLU A 459 17.54 12.30 -5.11
C GLU A 459 16.12 12.89 -4.98
N PRO A 460 15.54 12.97 -3.78
CA PRO A 460 14.22 13.57 -3.56
C PRO A 460 14.26 15.08 -3.76
N ARG A 461 13.34 15.60 -4.57
CA ARG A 461 13.20 17.04 -4.83
C ARG A 461 12.27 17.70 -3.80
N LEU A 462 12.59 17.53 -2.52
CA LEU A 462 11.81 17.98 -1.37
C LEU A 462 12.63 19.00 -0.56
N SER A 463 12.33 20.28 -0.71
CA SER A 463 13.13 21.38 -0.14
C SER A 463 13.19 21.37 1.41
N ALA A 464 12.15 20.87 2.08
CA ALA A 464 12.09 20.83 3.55
C ALA A 464 12.67 19.53 4.14
N LEU A 465 13.14 18.56 3.33
CA LEU A 465 13.54 17.25 3.82
C LEU A 465 14.67 17.28 4.85
N ALA A 466 15.68 18.10 4.64
CA ALA A 466 16.80 18.20 5.57
C ALA A 466 16.37 18.71 6.96
N ASP A 467 15.49 19.72 6.99
CA ASP A 467 14.92 20.23 8.24
C ASP A 467 13.98 19.21 8.88
N ALA A 468 13.13 18.56 8.10
CA ALA A 468 12.24 17.51 8.58
C ALA A 468 13.04 16.37 9.25
N LEU A 469 14.12 15.88 8.62
CA LEU A 469 15.00 14.87 9.19
C LEU A 469 15.64 15.30 10.52
N ARG A 470 16.06 16.55 10.62
CA ARG A 470 16.65 17.10 11.84
C ARG A 470 15.61 17.15 12.99
N VAL A 471 14.40 17.64 12.70
CA VAL A 471 13.30 17.71 13.69
C VAL A 471 12.85 16.30 14.07
N HIS A 472 12.62 15.42 13.10
CA HIS A 472 12.28 14.02 13.29
C HIS A 472 13.26 13.31 14.23
N GLY A 473 14.57 13.40 13.97
CA GLY A 473 15.58 12.80 14.82
C GLY A 473 15.61 13.37 16.24
N GLY A 474 15.24 14.66 16.43
CA GLY A 474 15.05 15.27 17.73
C GLY A 474 13.87 14.68 18.50
N ILE A 475 12.72 14.55 17.83
CA ILE A 475 11.49 13.99 18.40
C ILE A 475 11.69 12.50 18.74
N ALA A 476 12.21 11.71 17.81
CA ALA A 476 12.47 10.28 18.03
C ALA A 476 13.37 10.03 19.26
N ARG A 477 14.46 10.80 19.41
CA ARG A 477 15.33 10.71 20.58
C ARG A 477 14.63 11.07 21.88
N ARG A 478 13.76 12.09 21.91
CA ARG A 478 12.98 12.43 23.12
C ARG A 478 11.97 11.33 23.44
N MET A 479 11.25 10.85 22.41
CA MET A 479 10.23 9.82 22.56
C MET A 479 10.80 8.52 23.14
N GLN A 480 12.01 8.12 22.71
CA GLN A 480 12.62 6.84 23.08
C GLN A 480 13.45 6.88 24.39
N ARG A 481 13.92 8.06 24.87
CA ARG A 481 14.77 8.15 26.06
C ARG A 481 14.01 8.12 27.38
N ASP A 482 12.78 8.58 27.40
CA ASP A 482 11.99 8.77 28.62
C ASP A 482 10.97 7.65 28.81
N ALA A 483 11.25 6.46 28.26
CA ALA A 483 10.40 5.27 28.30
C ALA A 483 10.85 4.28 29.39
#